data_3e12b1ded03cf5add4a41bbb5bc98de2
#
_entry.id   3e12b1ded03cf5add4a41bbb5bc98de2
#
_cell.length_a   1.000
_cell.length_b   1.000
_cell.length_c   1.000
_cell.angle_alpha   90.00
_cell.angle_beta   90.00
_cell.angle_gamma   90.00
#
_symmetry.space_group_name_H-M   'P 1'
#
loop_
_entity.id
_entity.type
_entity.pdbx_description
1 polymer ?
#
loop_
_entity_poly.entity_id
_entity_poly.type
_entity_poly.pdbx_seq_one_letter_code
_entity_poly.pdbx_strand_id
1 'polypeptide(L)'
;MNIMRFEDNVKKINDKVWQSKFSPVTLNYRDIEQLENHAKNNNLRQFRYCLQTNNKDNLQQMLIFHSYPQVINWHCQPIGGMVFYYVIKGQIDVILQQEETKIYKLADHKYSNKEFNSMISIPKNVYRRISTNSQSSIFLEISSGSFKDSDTVWKISMKK
;
A
#
# COMPACT_ATOMS: atom_id res chain seq x y z
N MET A 1 -18.47 10.26 -24.62
CA MET A 1 -17.32 9.60 -24.00
C MET A 1 -17.87 8.76 -22.83
N ASN A 2 -17.97 7.44 -22.98
CA ASN A 2 -18.44 6.58 -21.89
C ASN A 2 -17.34 6.56 -20.82
N ILE A 3 -17.63 7.15 -19.68
CA ILE A 3 -16.76 7.05 -18.50
C ILE A 3 -16.91 5.61 -18.01
N MET A 4 -15.90 4.79 -18.25
CA MET A 4 -15.85 3.42 -17.78
C MET A 4 -15.95 3.47 -16.23
N ARG A 5 -16.92 2.75 -15.67
CA ARG A 5 -17.06 2.69 -14.22
C ARG A 5 -15.87 1.94 -13.64
N PHE A 6 -15.41 2.34 -12.48
CA PHE A 6 -14.31 1.67 -11.77
C PHE A 6 -14.57 0.15 -11.66
N GLU A 7 -15.79 -0.26 -11.33
CA GLU A 7 -16.21 -1.66 -11.19
C GLU A 7 -16.02 -2.48 -12.47
N ASP A 8 -16.17 -1.86 -13.65
CA ASP A 8 -16.02 -2.53 -14.94
C ASP A 8 -14.54 -2.83 -15.24
N ASN A 9 -13.63 -2.09 -14.63
CA ASN A 9 -12.18 -2.18 -14.86
C ASN A 9 -11.45 -3.07 -13.87
N VAL A 10 -12.12 -3.70 -12.92
CA VAL A 10 -11.48 -4.52 -11.91
C VAL A 10 -11.70 -6.00 -12.10
N LYS A 11 -10.67 -6.79 -11.83
CA LYS A 11 -10.71 -8.23 -11.68
C LYS A 11 -10.51 -8.58 -10.21
N LYS A 12 -11.50 -9.23 -9.62
CA LYS A 12 -11.39 -9.74 -8.25
C LYS A 12 -10.46 -10.95 -8.25
N ILE A 13 -9.32 -10.84 -7.58
CA ILE A 13 -8.39 -11.96 -7.39
C ILE A 13 -8.82 -12.78 -6.17
N ASN A 14 -9.15 -12.09 -5.07
CA ASN A 14 -9.77 -12.63 -3.87
C ASN A 14 -10.51 -11.51 -3.13
N ASP A 15 -11.05 -11.79 -1.95
CA ASP A 15 -11.82 -10.79 -1.19
C ASP A 15 -11.02 -9.56 -0.76
N LYS A 16 -9.70 -9.66 -0.66
CA LYS A 16 -8.81 -8.60 -0.21
C LYS A 16 -7.95 -8.00 -1.31
N VAL A 17 -7.99 -8.56 -2.53
CA VAL A 17 -7.14 -8.14 -3.63
C VAL A 17 -7.92 -8.06 -4.92
N TRP A 18 -7.97 -6.87 -5.48
CA TRP A 18 -8.45 -6.62 -6.84
C TRP A 18 -7.29 -6.20 -7.74
N GLN A 19 -7.45 -6.40 -9.03
CA GLN A 19 -6.45 -6.06 -10.04
C GLN A 19 -7.12 -5.36 -11.21
N SER A 20 -6.42 -4.43 -11.85
CA SER A 20 -6.90 -3.79 -13.08
C SER A 20 -6.95 -4.79 -14.24
N LYS A 21 -8.00 -4.68 -15.06
CA LYS A 21 -8.14 -5.45 -16.31
C LYS A 21 -7.43 -4.77 -17.47
N PHE A 22 -7.34 -3.46 -17.45
CA PHE A 22 -6.89 -2.64 -18.57
C PHE A 22 -5.83 -1.63 -18.16
N SER A 23 -5.01 -1.20 -19.11
CA SER A 23 -4.02 -0.14 -18.99
C SER A 23 -4.27 0.88 -20.13
N PRO A 24 -4.11 2.18 -19.93
CA PRO A 24 -3.72 2.83 -18.67
C PRO A 24 -4.83 2.83 -17.62
N VAL A 25 -4.43 2.85 -16.33
CA VAL A 25 -5.34 2.99 -15.19
C VAL A 25 -5.38 4.45 -14.77
N THR A 26 -6.59 4.97 -14.62
CA THR A 26 -6.83 6.28 -14.03
C THR A 26 -7.74 6.12 -12.82
N LEU A 27 -7.43 6.84 -11.75
CA LEU A 27 -8.23 6.88 -10.54
C LEU A 27 -8.55 8.32 -10.19
N ASN A 28 -9.80 8.58 -9.90
CA ASN A 28 -10.26 9.85 -9.37
C ASN A 28 -10.67 9.69 -7.90
N TYR A 29 -11.04 10.77 -7.22
CA TYR A 29 -11.42 10.72 -5.81
C TYR A 29 -12.62 9.82 -5.53
N ARG A 30 -13.57 9.71 -6.45
CA ARG A 30 -14.76 8.84 -6.30
C ARG A 30 -14.36 7.37 -6.33
N ASP A 31 -13.39 7.01 -7.18
CA ASP A 31 -12.87 5.64 -7.24
C ASP A 31 -12.19 5.27 -5.92
N ILE A 32 -11.45 6.20 -5.32
CA ILE A 32 -10.79 6.01 -4.02
C ILE A 32 -11.85 5.85 -2.90
N GLU A 33 -12.90 6.65 -2.92
CA GLU A 33 -14.03 6.51 -2.00
C GLU A 33 -14.76 5.17 -2.17
N GLN A 34 -14.95 4.70 -3.40
CA GLN A 34 -15.55 3.39 -3.67
C GLN A 34 -14.70 2.25 -3.10
N LEU A 35 -13.37 2.31 -3.26
CA LEU A 35 -12.45 1.33 -2.65
C LEU A 35 -12.56 1.31 -1.13
N GLU A 36 -12.57 2.49 -0.51
CA GLU A 36 -12.71 2.61 0.93
C GLU A 36 -14.05 2.06 1.42
N ASN A 37 -15.14 2.41 0.74
CA ASN A 37 -16.49 1.93 1.06
C ASN A 37 -16.61 0.42 0.88
N HIS A 38 -16.01 -0.13 -0.20
CA HIS A 38 -15.95 -1.58 -0.38
C HIS A 38 -15.25 -2.26 0.80
N ALA A 39 -14.10 -1.76 1.20
CA ALA A 39 -13.36 -2.34 2.32
C ALA A 39 -14.13 -2.25 3.63
N LYS A 40 -14.75 -1.10 3.92
CA LYS A 40 -15.54 -0.88 5.14
C LYS A 40 -16.80 -1.76 5.18
N ASN A 41 -17.57 -1.81 4.09
CA ASN A 41 -18.81 -2.57 4.00
C ASN A 41 -18.58 -4.09 4.13
N ASN A 42 -17.38 -4.56 3.77
CA ASN A 42 -17.00 -5.96 3.91
C ASN A 42 -16.13 -6.22 5.17
N ASN A 43 -16.02 -5.26 6.09
CA ASN A 43 -15.22 -5.37 7.31
C ASN A 43 -13.76 -5.77 7.07
N LEU A 44 -13.19 -5.33 5.96
CA LEU A 44 -11.81 -5.64 5.60
C LEU A 44 -10.87 -4.66 6.33
N ARG A 45 -9.96 -5.19 7.14
CA ARG A 45 -8.91 -4.37 7.76
C ARG A 45 -7.82 -3.98 6.79
N GLN A 46 -7.65 -4.76 5.73
CA GLN A 46 -6.71 -4.50 4.65
C GLN A 46 -7.36 -4.86 3.32
N PHE A 47 -7.19 -3.99 2.34
CA PHE A 47 -7.63 -4.23 0.97
C PHE A 47 -6.61 -3.65 0.00
N ARG A 48 -6.37 -4.31 -1.14
CA ARG A 48 -5.40 -3.90 -2.15
C ARG A 48 -6.05 -3.84 -3.53
N TYR A 49 -5.78 -2.78 -4.24
CA TYR A 49 -6.06 -2.68 -5.66
C TYR A 49 -4.76 -2.54 -6.44
N CYS A 50 -4.41 -3.60 -7.18
CA CYS A 50 -3.23 -3.64 -8.03
C CYS A 50 -3.53 -2.88 -9.33
N LEU A 51 -2.77 -1.83 -9.61
CA LEU A 51 -2.95 -0.99 -10.79
C LEU A 51 -2.34 -1.61 -12.05
N GLN A 52 -1.35 -2.49 -11.91
CA GLN A 52 -0.81 -3.27 -13.02
C GLN A 52 -1.77 -4.38 -13.43
N THR A 53 -1.79 -4.69 -14.72
CA THR A 53 -2.64 -5.77 -15.28
C THR A 53 -2.00 -7.15 -15.14
N ASN A 54 -0.69 -7.22 -14.86
CA ASN A 54 0.09 -8.44 -14.80
C ASN A 54 1.09 -8.41 -13.63
N ASN A 55 1.15 -9.49 -12.86
CA ASN A 55 2.11 -9.63 -11.76
C ASN A 55 3.59 -9.79 -12.22
N LYS A 56 3.80 -10.00 -13.53
CA LYS A 56 5.14 -10.09 -14.13
C LYS A 56 5.70 -8.73 -14.57
N ASP A 57 4.90 -7.65 -14.46
CA ASP A 57 5.34 -6.32 -14.82
C ASP A 57 6.53 -5.88 -13.94
N ASN A 58 7.48 -5.17 -14.55
CA ASN A 58 8.68 -4.69 -13.87
C ASN A 58 8.40 -3.62 -12.81
N LEU A 59 7.19 -3.09 -12.78
CA LEU A 59 6.73 -2.13 -11.79
C LEU A 59 5.40 -2.63 -11.21
N GLN A 60 5.39 -2.81 -9.91
CA GLN A 60 4.20 -3.16 -9.16
C GLN A 60 3.66 -1.91 -8.48
N GLN A 61 2.38 -1.63 -8.67
CA GLN A 61 1.72 -0.45 -8.12
C GLN A 61 0.44 -0.92 -7.43
N MET A 62 0.31 -0.60 -6.16
CA MET A 62 -0.84 -1.03 -5.36
C MET A 62 -1.40 0.14 -4.57
N LEU A 63 -2.69 0.39 -4.73
CA LEU A 63 -3.44 1.22 -3.81
C LEU A 63 -3.87 0.34 -2.64
N ILE A 64 -3.46 0.71 -1.43
CA ILE A 64 -3.66 -0.09 -0.23
C ILE A 64 -4.57 0.69 0.73
N PHE A 65 -5.65 0.03 1.16
CA PHE A 65 -6.50 0.49 2.25
C PHE A 65 -6.14 -0.25 3.52
N HIS A 66 -6.01 0.49 4.62
CA HIS A 66 -5.91 -0.03 5.98
C HIS A 66 -6.93 0.65 6.88
N SER A 67 -7.58 -0.10 7.76
CA SER A 67 -8.36 0.43 8.89
C SER A 67 -7.60 0.23 10.19
N TYR A 68 -7.78 1.14 11.15
CA TYR A 68 -7.20 1.00 12.49
C TYR A 68 -7.86 -0.13 13.29
N PRO A 69 -7.15 -0.91 14.07
CA PRO A 69 -5.70 -1.03 14.09
C PRO A 69 -5.21 -2.04 13.03
N GLN A 70 -4.38 -1.60 12.12
CA GLN A 70 -3.74 -2.48 11.14
C GLN A 70 -2.23 -2.34 11.19
N VAL A 71 -1.55 -3.47 11.26
CA VAL A 71 -0.09 -3.54 11.26
C VAL A 71 0.36 -4.55 10.23
N ILE A 72 1.23 -4.13 9.32
CA ILE A 72 2.04 -5.04 8.50
C ILE A 72 3.32 -5.31 9.27
N ASN A 73 3.56 -6.57 9.65
CA ASN A 73 4.73 -6.97 10.42
C ASN A 73 6.05 -6.72 9.66
N TRP A 74 7.16 -6.85 10.37
CA TRP A 74 8.49 -6.69 9.84
C TRP A 74 8.72 -7.56 8.60
N HIS A 75 9.02 -6.92 7.49
CA HIS A 75 9.31 -7.56 6.22
C HIS A 75 10.30 -6.74 5.40
N CYS A 76 10.99 -7.38 4.49
CA CYS A 76 11.81 -6.72 3.48
C CYS A 76 11.69 -7.44 2.14
N GLN A 77 12.18 -6.78 1.10
CA GLN A 77 12.29 -7.32 -0.25
C GLN A 77 13.76 -7.29 -0.64
N PRO A 78 14.45 -8.44 -0.56
CA PRO A 78 15.87 -8.52 -0.91
C PRO A 78 16.11 -8.42 -2.42
N ILE A 79 15.15 -8.86 -3.22
CA ILE A 79 15.17 -8.80 -4.69
C ILE A 79 14.36 -7.59 -5.14
N GLY A 80 14.83 -6.89 -6.16
CA GLY A 80 14.22 -5.67 -6.65
C GLY A 80 14.99 -4.41 -6.24
N GLY A 81 14.42 -3.25 -6.50
CA GLY A 81 15.02 -1.96 -6.24
C GLY A 81 14.47 -1.31 -4.97
N MET A 82 13.81 -0.19 -5.16
CA MET A 82 13.25 0.62 -4.10
C MET A 82 11.75 0.34 -3.91
N VAL A 83 11.26 0.62 -2.72
CA VAL A 83 9.83 0.67 -2.43
C VAL A 83 9.47 2.08 -2.04
N PHE A 84 8.39 2.60 -2.64
CA PHE A 84 7.83 3.91 -2.34
C PHE A 84 6.49 3.76 -1.64
N TYR A 85 6.26 4.60 -0.63
CA TYR A 85 4.95 4.82 -0.05
C TYR A 85 4.58 6.29 -0.21
N TYR A 86 3.36 6.54 -0.70
CA TYR A 86 2.76 7.87 -0.78
C TYR A 86 1.37 7.83 -0.16
N VAL A 87 1.11 8.67 0.84
CA VAL A 87 -0.19 8.70 1.52
C VAL A 87 -1.16 9.60 0.77
N ILE A 88 -2.29 9.02 0.38
CA ILE A 88 -3.38 9.71 -0.32
C ILE A 88 -4.41 10.20 0.68
N LYS A 89 -4.68 9.41 1.74
CA LYS A 89 -5.66 9.72 2.79
C LYS A 89 -5.22 9.12 4.12
N GLY A 90 -5.36 9.89 5.21
CA GLY A 90 -5.07 9.44 6.57
C GLY A 90 -3.59 9.48 6.91
N GLN A 91 -3.17 8.60 7.82
CA GLN A 91 -1.82 8.58 8.40
C GLN A 91 -1.30 7.16 8.55
N ILE A 92 -0.02 6.97 8.26
CA ILE A 92 0.71 5.73 8.55
C ILE A 92 2.06 6.04 9.19
N ASP A 93 2.53 5.15 10.05
CA ASP A 93 3.93 5.12 10.47
C ASP A 93 4.66 4.05 9.68
N VAL A 94 5.76 4.42 9.09
CA VAL A 94 6.73 3.52 8.47
C VAL A 94 7.93 3.42 9.39
N ILE A 95 8.12 2.25 9.97
CA ILE A 95 9.17 1.97 10.93
C ILE A 95 10.25 1.17 10.20
N LEU A 96 11.46 1.70 10.13
CA LEU A 96 12.59 1.07 9.47
C LEU A 96 13.56 0.52 10.51
N GLN A 97 14.04 -0.69 10.28
CA GLN A 97 15.13 -1.29 11.04
C GLN A 97 16.43 -1.10 10.26
N GLN A 98 17.27 -0.21 10.78
CA GLN A 98 18.64 0.04 10.36
C GLN A 98 19.57 -0.22 11.56
N GLU A 99 20.70 0.46 11.67
CA GLU A 99 21.53 0.44 12.89
C GLU A 99 20.70 0.85 14.11
N GLU A 100 19.87 1.88 13.93
CA GLU A 100 18.82 2.28 14.87
C GLU A 100 17.46 2.16 14.25
N THR A 101 16.43 1.88 15.06
CA THR A 101 15.04 1.89 14.60
C THR A 101 14.57 3.32 14.38
N LYS A 102 14.15 3.66 13.18
CA LYS A 102 13.63 4.98 12.83
C LYS A 102 12.16 4.92 12.47
N ILE A 103 11.39 5.90 12.93
CA ILE A 103 9.96 6.03 12.65
C ILE A 103 9.76 7.24 11.74
N TYR A 104 9.13 7.00 10.60
CA TYR A 104 8.74 8.03 9.64
C TYR A 104 7.22 8.12 9.64
N LYS A 105 6.70 9.26 10.08
CA LYS A 105 5.26 9.55 10.06
C LYS A 105 4.90 10.09 8.67
N LEU A 106 3.96 9.43 8.01
CA LEU A 106 3.45 9.86 6.72
C LEU A 106 1.97 10.21 6.83
N ALA A 107 1.56 11.29 6.16
CA ALA A 107 0.18 11.74 6.14
C ALA A 107 -0.20 12.40 4.83
N ASP A 108 -1.50 12.47 4.56
CA ASP A 108 -2.04 13.26 3.46
C ASP A 108 -1.87 14.78 3.73
N HIS A 109 -2.12 15.59 2.72
CA HIS A 109 -1.94 17.04 2.76
C HIS A 109 -2.80 17.78 3.82
N LYS A 110 -3.87 17.15 4.33
CA LYS A 110 -4.73 17.75 5.37
C LYS A 110 -4.03 17.78 6.74
N TYR A 111 -3.04 16.93 6.93
CA TYR A 111 -2.21 16.87 8.14
C TYR A 111 -0.86 17.58 7.96
N SER A 112 -0.77 18.53 7.00
CA SER A 112 0.47 19.22 6.64
C SER A 112 0.97 20.14 7.76
N ASN A 113 1.40 19.57 8.86
CA ASN A 113 2.28 20.22 9.80
C ASN A 113 3.72 19.71 9.54
N LYS A 114 4.72 20.42 10.08
CA LYS A 114 6.15 20.14 9.84
C LYS A 114 6.62 18.74 10.31
N GLU A 115 5.75 17.95 10.95
CA GLU A 115 6.08 16.65 11.54
C GLU A 115 5.79 15.47 10.60
N PHE A 116 5.01 15.68 9.55
CA PHE A 116 4.60 14.63 8.63
C PHE A 116 5.24 14.78 7.25
N ASN A 117 5.64 13.66 6.69
CA ASN A 117 6.03 13.55 5.30
C ASN A 117 4.84 13.04 4.48
N SER A 118 4.79 13.34 3.19
CA SER A 118 3.76 12.76 2.30
C SER A 118 4.19 11.43 1.69
N MET A 119 5.50 11.20 1.59
CA MET A 119 6.07 10.04 0.92
C MET A 119 7.42 9.64 1.52
N ILE A 120 7.77 8.37 1.32
CA ILE A 120 9.09 7.83 1.64
C ILE A 120 9.55 6.87 0.54
N SER A 121 10.85 6.87 0.27
CA SER A 121 11.53 5.90 -0.56
C SER A 121 12.44 5.03 0.30
N ILE A 122 12.31 3.71 0.20
CA ILE A 122 13.02 2.75 1.03
C ILE A 122 13.87 1.85 0.11
N PRO A 123 15.19 1.77 0.33
CA PRO A 123 16.03 0.85 -0.43
C PRO A 123 15.70 -0.62 -0.14
N LYS A 124 16.11 -1.50 -1.06
CA LYS A 124 16.02 -2.95 -0.84
C LYS A 124 16.79 -3.38 0.42
N ASN A 125 16.47 -4.55 0.94
CA ASN A 125 17.06 -5.15 2.14
C ASN A 125 16.84 -4.39 3.46
N VAL A 126 16.05 -3.32 3.46
CA VAL A 126 15.67 -2.64 4.69
C VAL A 126 14.38 -3.25 5.22
N TYR A 127 14.44 -3.82 6.43
CA TYR A 127 13.26 -4.29 7.12
C TYR A 127 12.38 -3.11 7.52
N ARG A 128 11.10 -3.24 7.19
CA ARG A 128 10.09 -2.23 7.50
C ARG A 128 8.86 -2.85 8.14
N ARG A 129 8.20 -2.07 8.95
CA ARG A 129 6.89 -2.34 9.55
C ARG A 129 6.01 -1.13 9.28
N ILE A 130 4.75 -1.36 8.95
CA ILE A 130 3.80 -0.28 8.69
C ILE A 130 2.66 -0.40 9.67
N SER A 131 2.27 0.71 10.29
CA SER A 131 1.09 0.79 11.14
C SER A 131 0.21 1.97 10.75
N THR A 132 -1.10 1.77 10.87
CA THR A 132 -2.11 2.80 10.60
C THR A 132 -2.44 3.53 11.89
N ASN A 133 -2.34 4.85 11.89
CA ASN A 133 -2.55 5.71 13.07
C ASN A 133 -3.82 6.57 12.97
N SER A 134 -4.53 6.52 11.86
CA SER A 134 -5.84 7.14 11.67
C SER A 134 -6.92 6.07 11.56
N GLN A 135 -8.19 6.45 11.68
CA GLN A 135 -9.32 5.52 11.56
C GLN A 135 -9.24 4.67 10.28
N SER A 136 -8.79 5.27 9.19
CA SER A 136 -8.44 4.57 7.95
C SER A 136 -7.32 5.31 7.24
N SER A 137 -6.54 4.58 6.44
CA SER A 137 -5.50 5.15 5.59
C SER A 137 -5.55 4.51 4.22
N ILE A 138 -5.31 5.34 3.21
CA ILE A 138 -5.14 4.90 1.82
C ILE A 138 -3.78 5.42 1.36
N PHE A 139 -2.97 4.52 0.90
CA PHE A 139 -1.64 4.86 0.41
C PHE A 139 -1.27 4.04 -0.83
N LEU A 140 -0.44 4.62 -1.66
CA LEU A 140 0.14 3.99 -2.83
C LEU A 140 1.46 3.35 -2.42
N GLU A 141 1.61 2.06 -2.72
CA GLU A 141 2.89 1.35 -2.70
C GLU A 141 3.34 1.15 -4.14
N ILE A 142 4.58 1.55 -4.43
CA ILE A 142 5.23 1.30 -5.72
C ILE A 142 6.51 0.53 -5.43
N SER A 143 6.68 -0.61 -6.06
CA SER A 143 7.88 -1.42 -5.94
C SER A 143 8.37 -1.91 -7.31
N SER A 144 9.68 -2.02 -7.46
CA SER A 144 10.29 -2.57 -8.67
C SER A 144 10.29 -4.10 -8.64
N GLY A 145 10.13 -4.69 -9.81
CA GLY A 145 10.28 -6.12 -10.05
C GLY A 145 8.97 -6.88 -10.19
N SER A 146 9.05 -7.99 -10.91
CA SER A 146 7.98 -8.98 -10.89
C SER A 146 7.97 -9.63 -9.51
N PHE A 147 6.80 -9.69 -8.89
CA PHE A 147 6.64 -10.18 -7.53
C PHE A 147 6.17 -11.62 -7.49
N LYS A 148 6.89 -12.44 -6.73
CA LYS A 148 6.37 -13.70 -6.18
C LYS A 148 6.22 -13.54 -4.67
N ASP A 149 5.26 -14.20 -4.07
CA ASP A 149 5.06 -14.16 -2.60
C ASP A 149 6.31 -14.59 -1.83
N SER A 150 7.14 -15.48 -2.44
CA SER A 150 8.44 -15.90 -1.93
C SER A 150 9.49 -14.78 -1.86
N ASP A 151 9.29 -13.66 -2.56
CA ASP A 151 10.26 -12.57 -2.63
C ASP A 151 10.15 -11.63 -1.41
N THR A 152 9.15 -11.82 -0.57
CA THR A 152 9.01 -11.08 0.68
C THR A 152 9.55 -11.92 1.84
N VAL A 153 10.58 -11.42 2.49
CA VAL A 153 11.14 -12.04 3.70
C VAL A 153 10.49 -11.42 4.92
N TRP A 154 9.81 -12.25 5.70
CA TRP A 154 9.18 -11.88 6.96
C TRP A 154 10.12 -12.13 8.12
N LYS A 155 10.28 -11.16 9.00
CA LYS A 155 10.99 -11.38 10.26
C LYS A 155 10.06 -12.10 11.23
N ILE A 156 10.38 -13.35 11.53
CA ILE A 156 9.67 -14.11 12.56
C ILE A 156 9.95 -13.42 13.89
N SER A 157 8.89 -12.97 14.56
CA SER A 157 9.00 -12.45 15.92
C SER A 157 9.49 -13.59 16.80
N MET A 158 10.75 -13.56 17.24
CA MET A 158 11.15 -14.39 18.36
C MET A 158 10.28 -13.94 19.53
N LYS A 159 9.34 -14.79 19.97
CA LYS A 159 8.67 -14.59 21.25
C LYS A 159 9.76 -14.57 22.31
N LYS A 160 9.95 -13.42 22.96
CA LYS A 160 10.63 -13.35 24.24
C LYS A 160 9.70 -13.86 25.30
#